data_18e4a4373c61792b030197e8373612ed
#
_entry.id   18e4a4373c61792b030197e8373612ed
#
_cell.length_a   1.000
_cell.length_b   1.000
_cell.length_c   1.000
_cell.angle_alpha   90.00
_cell.angle_beta   90.00
_cell.angle_gamma   90.00
#
_symmetry.space_group_name_H-M   'P 1'
#
loop_
_entity.id
_entity.type
_entity.pdbx_description
1 polymer ?
#
loop_
_entity_poly.entity_id
_entity_poly.type
_entity_poly.pdbx_seq_one_letter_code
_entity_poly.pdbx_strand_id
1 'polypeptide(L)'
;MPRSYLRPSPEGAHGHHRVTNIELFFDLVFVFAVTQLSHLLIGNFTLQGGAQALLLMLAVWWVWIFTSWVTNWLDPDKLAIRMLMLVLMTGGLLLSASLPQAFGSRGLAFALAYVFMQFGRTVFFLWAVRGESLPMRRNFQRIATWLGISAVLWLAGGLSDGSVRWASWIIALTIEWLGPSMGFYTPGLGRSTTNDWNVEGGHMAERCSLFIIIALGESVLVTGSTFAGLDWTAENIAAMAMSFIGSLAMWWLYFDTIAERGAHTMSHSADPGRLARLAYTYIHVVLVAGIIVGAVADEFVLAHPVGHAHEGTTLAVLGSAALYLLGNLLFKWAIFGRLRPAHVVGLVVLGGAWLPAGELPALAVSALATGVLCGTAAWEWYARSCETADPEATHNP
;
A
#
# COMPACT_ATOMS: atom_id res chain seq x y z
N MET A 1 13.62 5.16 37.37
CA MET A 1 12.54 5.52 36.41
C MET A 1 12.38 4.38 35.42
N PRO A 2 11.20 3.84 35.14
CA PRO A 2 11.04 2.87 34.08
C PRO A 2 11.51 3.53 32.78
N ARG A 3 12.41 2.86 32.05
CA ARG A 3 12.88 3.37 30.74
C ARG A 3 11.69 3.41 29.79
N SER A 4 11.36 4.59 29.25
CA SER A 4 10.32 4.73 28.19
C SER A 4 10.65 3.84 27.00
N TYR A 5 9.64 3.22 26.42
CA TYR A 5 9.73 2.46 25.16
C TYR A 5 9.47 3.32 23.94
N LEU A 6 9.11 4.59 24.14
CA LEU A 6 8.89 5.53 23.05
C LEU A 6 10.23 5.99 22.45
N ARG A 7 10.19 6.34 21.17
CA ARG A 7 11.31 7.02 20.52
C ARG A 7 11.59 8.34 21.20
N PRO A 8 12.85 8.72 21.38
CA PRO A 8 13.21 10.07 21.82
C PRO A 8 12.72 11.08 20.79
N SER A 9 12.42 12.31 21.19
CA SER A 9 12.13 13.37 20.23
C SER A 9 13.32 13.57 19.29
N PRO A 10 13.11 13.80 17.97
CA PRO A 10 14.23 14.07 17.07
C PRO A 10 15.03 15.26 17.55
N GLU A 11 16.36 15.13 17.59
CA GLU A 11 17.25 16.23 17.96
C GLU A 11 17.39 17.21 16.78
N GLY A 12 17.07 18.50 17.01
CA GLY A 12 17.23 19.60 16.06
C GLY A 12 15.99 19.91 15.20
N ALA A 13 15.96 21.11 14.61
CA ALA A 13 14.82 21.67 13.87
C ALA A 13 14.45 20.91 12.57
N HIS A 14 15.29 19.99 12.11
CA HIS A 14 15.12 19.19 10.88
C HIS A 14 15.39 17.69 11.10
N GLY A 15 15.50 17.22 12.33
CA GLY A 15 15.71 15.81 12.63
C GLY A 15 14.46 14.99 12.34
N HIS A 16 14.56 13.93 11.53
CA HIS A 16 13.56 12.88 11.43
C HIS A 16 14.19 11.53 11.78
N HIS A 17 13.40 10.64 12.33
CA HIS A 17 13.85 9.28 12.58
C HIS A 17 13.93 8.52 11.25
N ARG A 18 15.11 8.06 10.91
CA ARG A 18 15.31 7.16 9.77
C ARG A 18 14.68 5.80 10.04
N VAL A 19 14.24 5.16 8.98
CA VAL A 19 13.77 3.78 9.03
C VAL A 19 14.92 2.87 9.44
N THR A 20 14.69 1.99 10.41
CA THR A 20 15.70 1.08 10.93
C THR A 20 15.78 -0.22 10.13
N ASN A 21 16.92 -0.92 10.20
CA ASN A 21 17.11 -2.20 9.49
C ASN A 21 16.06 -3.27 9.88
N ILE A 22 15.56 -3.25 11.12
CA ILE A 22 14.54 -4.21 11.54
C ILE A 22 13.17 -3.87 10.95
N GLU A 23 12.87 -2.60 10.74
CA GLU A 23 11.65 -2.17 10.04
C GLU A 23 11.70 -2.53 8.56
N LEU A 24 12.88 -2.38 7.92
CA LEU A 24 13.11 -2.83 6.54
C LEU A 24 12.95 -4.35 6.41
N PHE A 25 13.48 -5.10 7.37
CA PHE A 25 13.34 -6.56 7.37
C PHE A 25 11.89 -7.00 7.60
N PHE A 26 11.14 -6.27 8.44
CA PHE A 26 9.70 -6.47 8.58
C PHE A 26 8.97 -6.24 7.24
N ASP A 27 9.33 -5.18 6.50
CA ASP A 27 8.71 -4.88 5.20
C ASP A 27 8.98 -5.99 4.17
N LEU A 28 10.16 -6.63 4.20
CA LEU A 28 10.47 -7.78 3.36
C LEU A 28 9.52 -8.97 3.53
N VAL A 29 8.97 -9.18 4.73
CA VAL A 29 7.96 -10.23 4.94
C VAL A 29 6.68 -9.93 4.13
N PHE A 30 6.36 -8.66 3.95
CA PHE A 30 5.19 -8.23 3.18
C PHE A 30 5.43 -8.27 1.65
N VAL A 31 6.69 -8.34 1.17
CA VAL A 31 6.96 -8.71 -0.23
C VAL A 31 6.31 -10.06 -0.52
N PHE A 32 6.54 -11.05 0.35
CA PHE A 32 5.94 -12.38 0.18
C PHE A 32 4.41 -12.32 0.18
N ALA A 33 3.79 -11.44 0.97
CA ALA A 33 2.35 -11.23 0.90
C ALA A 33 1.91 -10.67 -0.47
N VAL A 34 2.65 -9.69 -1.00
CA VAL A 34 2.37 -9.10 -2.33
C VAL A 34 2.50 -10.17 -3.42
N THR A 35 3.56 -10.98 -3.40
CA THR A 35 3.74 -12.13 -4.29
C THR A 35 2.55 -13.09 -4.24
N GLN A 36 2.09 -13.45 -3.03
CA GLN A 36 0.96 -14.37 -2.88
C GLN A 36 -0.35 -13.77 -3.41
N LEU A 37 -0.55 -12.45 -3.27
CA LEU A 37 -1.71 -11.74 -3.82
C LEU A 37 -1.68 -11.71 -5.35
N SER A 38 -0.52 -11.45 -5.96
CA SER A 38 -0.34 -11.50 -7.41
C SER A 38 -0.64 -12.91 -7.95
N HIS A 39 -0.05 -13.94 -7.35
CA HIS A 39 -0.29 -15.33 -7.76
C HIS A 39 -1.76 -15.77 -7.56
N LEU A 40 -2.41 -15.33 -6.47
CA LEU A 40 -3.84 -15.60 -6.26
C LEU A 40 -4.68 -15.00 -7.40
N LEU A 41 -4.36 -13.79 -7.82
CA LEU A 41 -5.07 -13.09 -8.88
C LEU A 41 -4.78 -13.71 -10.24
N ILE A 42 -3.53 -14.08 -10.55
CA ILE A 42 -3.14 -14.79 -11.77
C ILE A 42 -3.88 -16.13 -11.88
N GLY A 43 -3.90 -16.91 -10.79
CA GLY A 43 -4.54 -18.24 -10.77
C GLY A 43 -6.07 -18.20 -10.84
N ASN A 44 -6.71 -17.07 -10.56
CA ASN A 44 -8.17 -16.90 -10.58
C ASN A 44 -8.57 -15.47 -10.98
N PHE A 45 -8.31 -15.11 -12.24
CA PHE A 45 -8.63 -13.78 -12.78
C PHE A 45 -10.12 -13.71 -13.18
N THR A 46 -10.98 -13.78 -12.18
CA THR A 46 -12.44 -13.66 -12.27
C THR A 46 -12.93 -12.56 -11.32
N LEU A 47 -14.18 -12.13 -11.45
CA LEU A 47 -14.78 -11.17 -10.54
C LEU A 47 -14.69 -11.65 -9.07
N GLN A 48 -14.93 -12.95 -8.84
CA GLN A 48 -14.82 -13.52 -7.51
C GLN A 48 -13.38 -13.54 -7.01
N GLY A 49 -12.43 -13.98 -7.83
CA GLY A 49 -10.98 -13.98 -7.48
C GLY A 49 -10.46 -12.56 -7.25
N GLY A 50 -10.87 -11.59 -8.07
CA GLY A 50 -10.57 -10.17 -7.88
C GLY A 50 -11.11 -9.62 -6.55
N ALA A 51 -12.34 -9.97 -6.19
CA ALA A 51 -12.94 -9.57 -4.91
C ALA A 51 -12.22 -10.22 -3.72
N GLN A 52 -11.79 -11.49 -3.83
CA GLN A 52 -10.98 -12.18 -2.82
C GLN A 52 -9.61 -11.50 -2.66
N ALA A 53 -8.92 -11.26 -3.77
CA ALA A 53 -7.62 -10.59 -3.77
C ALA A 53 -7.72 -9.19 -3.18
N LEU A 54 -8.75 -8.42 -3.53
CA LEU A 54 -8.99 -7.08 -2.99
C LEU A 54 -9.20 -7.12 -1.47
N LEU A 55 -10.08 -7.99 -0.95
CA LEU A 55 -10.34 -8.10 0.48
C LEU A 55 -9.06 -8.47 1.23
N LEU A 56 -8.32 -9.46 0.75
CA LEU A 56 -7.07 -9.90 1.36
C LEU A 56 -5.97 -8.84 1.27
N MET A 57 -5.86 -8.13 0.15
CA MET A 57 -4.93 -7.01 -0.02
C MET A 57 -5.22 -5.88 0.98
N LEU A 58 -6.49 -5.50 1.13
CA LEU A 58 -6.90 -4.49 2.11
C LEU A 58 -6.61 -4.93 3.55
N ALA A 59 -6.77 -6.21 3.87
CA ALA A 59 -6.41 -6.77 5.17
C ALA A 59 -4.89 -6.75 5.40
N VAL A 60 -4.09 -7.24 4.43
CA VAL A 60 -2.62 -7.23 4.50
C VAL A 60 -2.08 -5.82 4.64
N TRP A 61 -2.58 -4.88 3.83
CA TRP A 61 -2.24 -3.47 3.92
C TRP A 61 -2.52 -2.91 5.31
N TRP A 62 -3.68 -3.24 5.89
CA TRP A 62 -4.08 -2.77 7.21
C TRP A 62 -3.16 -3.24 8.33
N VAL A 63 -2.72 -4.51 8.28
CA VAL A 63 -1.71 -5.03 9.22
C VAL A 63 -0.38 -4.27 9.08
N TRP A 64 0.07 -4.07 7.86
CA TRP A 64 1.34 -3.40 7.58
C TRP A 64 1.31 -1.94 8.03
N ILE A 65 0.31 -1.18 7.60
CA ILE A 65 0.24 0.26 7.91
C ILE A 65 0.07 0.52 9.40
N PHE A 66 -0.75 -0.25 10.10
CA PHE A 66 -0.90 -0.13 11.54
C PHE A 66 0.37 -0.52 12.31
N THR A 67 1.18 -1.43 11.80
CA THR A 67 2.50 -1.72 12.38
C THR A 67 3.44 -0.54 12.15
N SER A 68 3.40 0.09 10.98
CA SER A 68 4.18 1.30 10.67
C SER A 68 3.79 2.47 11.58
N TRP A 69 2.48 2.62 11.90
CA TRP A 69 2.03 3.58 12.91
C TRP A 69 2.60 3.29 14.30
N VAL A 70 2.60 2.03 14.73
CA VAL A 70 3.10 1.64 16.05
C VAL A 70 4.62 1.85 16.15
N THR A 71 5.39 1.51 15.13
CA THR A 71 6.84 1.72 15.11
C THR A 71 7.24 3.18 14.89
N ASN A 72 6.31 4.04 14.49
CA ASN A 72 6.51 5.49 14.49
C ASN A 72 6.69 6.03 15.92
N TRP A 73 6.02 5.43 16.89
CA TRP A 73 6.13 5.83 18.31
C TRP A 73 7.10 4.99 19.13
N LEU A 74 7.18 3.67 18.88
CA LEU A 74 8.03 2.77 19.66
C LEU A 74 9.46 2.78 19.14
N ASP A 75 10.43 2.76 20.07
CA ASP A 75 11.86 2.76 19.78
C ASP A 75 12.35 1.34 19.41
N PRO A 76 12.69 1.05 18.13
CA PRO A 76 13.14 -0.27 17.71
C PRO A 76 14.50 -0.68 18.29
N ASP A 77 15.25 0.24 18.90
CA ASP A 77 16.51 -0.06 19.58
C ASP A 77 16.31 -0.72 20.93
N LYS A 78 15.11 -0.68 21.49
CA LYS A 78 14.77 -1.41 22.72
C LYS A 78 14.55 -2.89 22.43
N LEU A 79 15.17 -3.75 23.22
CA LEU A 79 15.09 -5.22 23.05
C LEU A 79 13.64 -5.73 22.98
N ALA A 80 12.74 -5.22 23.84
CA ALA A 80 11.35 -5.64 23.84
C ALA A 80 10.63 -5.31 22.53
N ILE A 81 10.96 -4.16 21.90
CA ILE A 81 10.40 -3.76 20.62
C ILE A 81 10.99 -4.60 19.49
N ARG A 82 12.29 -4.87 19.53
CA ARG A 82 12.91 -5.81 18.56
C ARG A 82 12.26 -7.20 18.62
N MET A 83 12.02 -7.72 19.83
CA MET A 83 11.34 -9.00 20.00
C MET A 83 9.91 -8.96 19.45
N LEU A 84 9.15 -7.89 19.72
CA LEU A 84 7.84 -7.68 19.11
C LEU A 84 7.93 -7.75 17.58
N MET A 85 8.86 -7.02 16.96
CA MET A 85 9.02 -7.00 15.50
C MET A 85 9.33 -8.40 14.94
N LEU A 86 10.24 -9.17 15.56
CA LEU A 86 10.55 -10.54 15.15
C LEU A 86 9.32 -11.45 15.25
N VAL A 87 8.55 -11.33 16.33
CA VAL A 87 7.31 -12.09 16.51
C VAL A 87 6.25 -11.69 15.48
N LEU A 88 6.12 -10.38 15.18
CA LEU A 88 5.22 -9.91 14.12
C LEU A 88 5.67 -10.36 12.73
N MET A 89 6.97 -10.42 12.44
CA MET A 89 7.50 -11.00 11.18
C MET A 89 7.09 -12.46 11.03
N THR A 90 7.19 -13.26 12.09
CA THR A 90 6.75 -14.66 12.08
C THR A 90 5.24 -14.74 11.82
N GLY A 91 4.44 -13.90 12.48
CA GLY A 91 3.00 -13.77 12.22
C GLY A 91 2.69 -13.37 10.78
N GLY A 92 3.43 -12.40 10.24
CA GLY A 92 3.33 -11.92 8.86
C GLY A 92 3.67 -13.01 7.83
N LEU A 93 4.69 -13.83 8.10
CA LEU A 93 5.04 -14.95 7.24
C LEU A 93 3.92 -16.01 7.22
N LEU A 94 3.33 -16.32 8.37
CA LEU A 94 2.17 -17.25 8.47
C LEU A 94 0.94 -16.65 7.78
N LEU A 95 0.69 -15.36 7.96
CA LEU A 95 -0.37 -14.64 7.27
C LEU A 95 -0.22 -14.77 5.75
N SER A 96 0.97 -14.43 5.23
CA SER A 96 1.29 -14.47 3.80
C SER A 96 1.17 -15.88 3.22
N ALA A 97 1.71 -16.89 3.92
CA ALA A 97 1.61 -18.29 3.50
C ALA A 97 0.17 -18.84 3.49
N SER A 98 -0.76 -18.20 4.22
CA SER A 98 -2.17 -18.61 4.24
C SER A 98 -3.00 -17.95 3.12
N LEU A 99 -2.53 -16.86 2.50
CA LEU A 99 -3.27 -16.07 1.51
C LEU A 99 -3.86 -16.91 0.35
N PRO A 100 -3.10 -17.81 -0.32
CA PRO A 100 -3.64 -18.54 -1.47
C PRO A 100 -4.84 -19.44 -1.12
N GLN A 101 -4.96 -19.85 0.12
CA GLN A 101 -6.03 -20.72 0.61
C GLN A 101 -6.87 -20.07 1.72
N ALA A 102 -6.84 -18.74 1.82
CA ALA A 102 -7.57 -18.02 2.87
C ALA A 102 -9.09 -18.20 2.75
N PHE A 103 -9.63 -18.23 1.53
CA PHE A 103 -11.04 -18.55 1.29
C PHE A 103 -11.33 -20.05 1.22
N GLY A 104 -10.32 -20.91 1.35
CA GLY A 104 -10.38 -22.37 1.38
C GLY A 104 -9.97 -22.93 2.74
N SER A 105 -9.09 -23.91 2.72
CA SER A 105 -8.68 -24.71 3.88
C SER A 105 -7.86 -23.94 4.94
N ARG A 106 -7.26 -22.79 4.59
CA ARG A 106 -6.40 -22.00 5.49
C ARG A 106 -7.09 -20.77 6.08
N GLY A 107 -8.43 -20.67 6.00
CA GLY A 107 -9.18 -19.52 6.50
C GLY A 107 -8.95 -19.23 7.99
N LEU A 108 -8.97 -20.27 8.82
CA LEU A 108 -8.67 -20.10 10.25
C LEU A 108 -7.22 -19.68 10.51
N ALA A 109 -6.25 -20.25 9.79
CA ALA A 109 -4.84 -19.88 9.92
C ALA A 109 -4.62 -18.41 9.56
N PHE A 110 -5.23 -17.93 8.47
CA PHE A 110 -5.23 -16.53 8.08
C PHE A 110 -5.83 -15.64 9.18
N ALA A 111 -7.03 -15.96 9.66
CA ALA A 111 -7.71 -15.18 10.68
C ALA A 111 -6.94 -15.12 12.01
N LEU A 112 -6.35 -16.24 12.45
CA LEU A 112 -5.52 -16.27 13.67
C LEU A 112 -4.26 -15.42 13.52
N ALA A 113 -3.54 -15.52 12.39
CA ALA A 113 -2.35 -14.70 12.13
C ALA A 113 -2.71 -13.22 12.06
N TYR A 114 -3.80 -12.87 11.38
CA TYR A 114 -4.30 -11.51 11.27
C TYR A 114 -4.64 -10.90 12.64
N VAL A 115 -5.48 -11.58 13.41
CA VAL A 115 -5.90 -11.13 14.75
C VAL A 115 -4.69 -11.03 15.69
N PHE A 116 -3.79 -12.00 15.65
CA PHE A 116 -2.57 -11.97 16.45
C PHE A 116 -1.75 -10.73 16.13
N MET A 117 -1.53 -10.41 14.87
CA MET A 117 -0.76 -9.22 14.47
C MET A 117 -1.47 -7.92 14.84
N GLN A 118 -2.76 -7.80 14.58
CA GLN A 118 -3.51 -6.57 14.83
C GLN A 118 -3.78 -6.33 16.33
N PHE A 119 -4.43 -7.28 16.97
CA PHE A 119 -4.83 -7.16 18.36
C PHE A 119 -3.65 -7.38 19.32
N GLY A 120 -2.81 -8.40 19.08
CA GLY A 120 -1.64 -8.71 19.89
C GLY A 120 -0.64 -7.56 19.93
N ARG A 121 -0.32 -6.96 18.78
CA ARG A 121 0.51 -5.75 18.70
C ARG A 121 -0.09 -4.59 19.51
N THR A 122 -1.39 -4.38 19.42
CA THR A 122 -2.07 -3.28 20.13
C THR A 122 -2.07 -3.49 21.64
N VAL A 123 -2.26 -4.72 22.10
CA VAL A 123 -2.14 -5.09 23.53
C VAL A 123 -0.70 -4.87 24.03
N PHE A 124 0.29 -5.27 23.23
CA PHE A 124 1.70 -5.00 23.56
C PHE A 124 1.97 -3.49 23.65
N PHE A 125 1.45 -2.69 22.72
CA PHE A 125 1.60 -1.25 22.77
C PHE A 125 1.00 -0.66 24.04
N LEU A 126 -0.20 -1.07 24.44
CA LEU A 126 -0.82 -0.64 25.71
C LEU A 126 0.04 -0.99 26.94
N TRP A 127 0.67 -2.15 26.92
CA TRP A 127 1.62 -2.52 27.96
C TRP A 127 2.87 -1.62 27.95
N ALA A 128 3.42 -1.33 26.77
CA ALA A 128 4.61 -0.50 26.61
C ALA A 128 4.38 0.95 27.09
N VAL A 129 3.19 1.50 26.83
CA VAL A 129 2.84 2.90 27.19
C VAL A 129 2.10 3.04 28.52
N ARG A 130 2.11 2.01 29.36
CA ARG A 130 1.39 2.05 30.66
C ARG A 130 1.85 3.17 31.61
N GLY A 131 3.11 3.64 31.47
CA GLY A 131 3.70 4.75 32.23
C GLY A 131 3.61 6.10 31.53
N GLU A 132 3.05 6.17 30.32
CA GLU A 132 3.00 7.37 29.49
C GLU A 132 1.70 8.17 29.70
N SER A 133 1.51 9.21 28.89
CA SER A 133 0.38 10.13 29.00
C SER A 133 -0.99 9.44 28.89
N LEU A 134 -1.95 9.91 29.66
CA LEU A 134 -3.32 9.39 29.66
C LEU A 134 -4.02 9.49 28.28
N PRO A 135 -3.85 10.56 27.48
CA PRO A 135 -4.42 10.65 26.15
C PRO A 135 -3.95 9.52 25.23
N MET A 136 -2.64 9.22 25.16
CA MET A 136 -2.08 8.14 24.37
C MET A 136 -2.66 6.77 24.76
N ARG A 137 -2.69 6.49 26.08
CA ARG A 137 -3.27 5.25 26.60
C ARG A 137 -4.76 5.10 26.22
N ARG A 138 -5.55 6.17 26.40
CA ARG A 138 -6.98 6.18 26.02
C ARG A 138 -7.18 5.97 24.53
N ASN A 139 -6.34 6.58 23.68
CA ASN A 139 -6.40 6.37 22.24
C ASN A 139 -6.21 4.89 21.90
N PHE A 140 -5.19 4.23 22.43
CA PHE A 140 -4.94 2.82 22.16
C PHE A 140 -5.95 1.87 22.85
N GLN A 141 -6.58 2.27 23.94
CA GLN A 141 -7.72 1.52 24.51
C GLN A 141 -8.92 1.53 23.55
N ARG A 142 -9.23 2.67 22.92
CA ARG A 142 -10.27 2.76 21.89
C ARG A 142 -9.94 1.86 20.68
N ILE A 143 -8.71 1.96 20.16
CA ILE A 143 -8.23 1.12 19.07
C ILE A 143 -8.34 -0.36 19.42
N ALA A 144 -7.92 -0.76 20.63
CA ALA A 144 -8.02 -2.15 21.09
C ALA A 144 -9.47 -2.65 21.16
N THR A 145 -10.41 -1.78 21.56
CA THR A 145 -11.84 -2.13 21.59
C THR A 145 -12.37 -2.43 20.18
N TRP A 146 -12.07 -1.57 19.20
CA TRP A 146 -12.50 -1.75 17.81
C TRP A 146 -11.87 -3.01 17.20
N LEU A 147 -10.56 -3.21 17.39
CA LEU A 147 -9.85 -4.39 16.92
C LEU A 147 -10.30 -5.67 17.64
N GLY A 148 -10.70 -5.59 18.92
CA GLY A 148 -11.27 -6.71 19.65
C GLY A 148 -12.63 -7.15 19.10
N ILE A 149 -13.48 -6.18 18.69
CA ILE A 149 -14.76 -6.46 18.05
C ILE A 149 -14.54 -7.09 16.67
N SER A 150 -13.64 -6.52 15.85
CA SER A 150 -13.34 -7.09 14.53
C SER A 150 -12.68 -8.46 14.62
N ALA A 151 -11.85 -8.70 15.64
CA ALA A 151 -11.19 -9.98 15.87
C ALA A 151 -12.19 -11.15 16.02
N VAL A 152 -13.32 -10.92 16.72
CA VAL A 152 -14.38 -11.92 16.84
C VAL A 152 -14.95 -12.29 15.46
N LEU A 153 -15.16 -11.30 14.59
CA LEU A 153 -15.68 -11.52 13.25
C LEU A 153 -14.65 -12.18 12.32
N TRP A 154 -13.36 -11.80 12.43
CA TRP A 154 -12.29 -12.47 11.70
C TRP A 154 -12.21 -13.94 12.06
N LEU A 155 -12.24 -14.29 13.34
CA LEU A 155 -12.21 -15.68 13.83
C LEU A 155 -13.49 -16.44 13.45
N ALA A 156 -14.67 -15.83 13.59
CA ALA A 156 -15.93 -16.42 13.17
C ALA A 156 -15.92 -16.77 11.66
N GLY A 157 -15.45 -15.85 10.81
CA GLY A 157 -15.25 -16.12 9.39
C GLY A 157 -14.19 -17.17 9.10
N GLY A 158 -13.09 -17.20 9.89
CA GLY A 158 -12.06 -18.24 9.80
C GLY A 158 -12.55 -19.65 10.11
N LEU A 159 -13.51 -19.77 11.04
CA LEU A 159 -14.16 -21.03 11.42
C LEU A 159 -15.32 -21.44 10.50
N SER A 160 -15.76 -20.53 9.63
CA SER A 160 -16.89 -20.74 8.72
C SER A 160 -16.40 -20.88 7.28
N ASP A 161 -17.32 -21.23 6.37
CA ASP A 161 -17.06 -21.30 4.93
C ASP A 161 -18.08 -20.48 4.12
N GLY A 162 -17.83 -20.36 2.82
CA GLY A 162 -18.75 -19.75 1.87
C GLY A 162 -19.18 -18.32 2.23
N SER A 163 -20.48 -18.05 2.17
CA SER A 163 -21.05 -16.72 2.39
C SER A 163 -20.85 -16.18 3.82
N VAL A 164 -20.80 -17.07 4.81
CA VAL A 164 -20.60 -16.65 6.22
C VAL A 164 -19.19 -16.10 6.41
N ARG A 165 -18.15 -16.74 5.84
CA ARG A 165 -16.78 -16.23 5.85
C ARG A 165 -16.71 -14.87 5.17
N TRP A 166 -17.29 -14.74 3.97
CA TRP A 166 -17.33 -13.50 3.24
C TRP A 166 -17.96 -12.36 4.04
N ALA A 167 -19.18 -12.58 4.55
CA ALA A 167 -19.89 -11.56 5.30
C ALA A 167 -19.12 -11.14 6.56
N SER A 168 -18.62 -12.10 7.33
CA SER A 168 -17.87 -11.86 8.56
C SER A 168 -16.60 -11.04 8.28
N TRP A 169 -15.82 -11.39 7.26
CA TRP A 169 -14.58 -10.70 6.94
C TRP A 169 -14.79 -9.32 6.33
N ILE A 170 -15.83 -9.15 5.49
CA ILE A 170 -16.21 -7.82 4.97
C ILE A 170 -16.62 -6.91 6.14
N ILE A 171 -17.46 -7.38 7.06
CA ILE A 171 -17.89 -6.59 8.21
C ILE A 171 -16.71 -6.26 9.12
N ALA A 172 -15.84 -7.25 9.42
CA ALA A 172 -14.65 -7.05 10.24
C ALA A 172 -13.73 -5.97 9.65
N LEU A 173 -13.43 -6.08 8.35
CA LEU A 173 -12.57 -5.12 7.64
C LEU A 173 -13.22 -3.74 7.58
N THR A 174 -14.53 -3.66 7.34
CA THR A 174 -15.28 -2.39 7.33
C THR A 174 -15.19 -1.69 8.70
N ILE A 175 -15.37 -2.43 9.80
CA ILE A 175 -15.20 -1.89 11.16
C ILE A 175 -13.81 -1.29 11.32
N GLU A 176 -12.76 -2.01 10.93
CA GLU A 176 -11.38 -1.54 11.08
C GLU A 176 -11.10 -0.30 10.22
N TRP A 177 -11.54 -0.28 8.96
CA TRP A 177 -11.31 0.83 8.04
C TRP A 177 -12.10 2.08 8.41
N LEU A 178 -13.29 1.95 8.99
CA LEU A 178 -14.08 3.07 9.51
C LEU A 178 -13.53 3.63 10.82
N GLY A 179 -12.84 2.80 11.62
CA GLY A 179 -12.35 3.17 12.95
C GLY A 179 -11.61 4.50 13.01
N PRO A 180 -10.54 4.74 12.22
CA PRO A 180 -9.80 6.01 12.23
C PRO A 180 -10.64 7.21 11.81
N SER A 181 -11.56 7.03 10.86
CA SER A 181 -12.45 8.10 10.38
C SER A 181 -13.49 8.48 11.42
N MET A 182 -13.94 7.53 12.24
CA MET A 182 -14.86 7.75 13.36
C MET A 182 -14.13 8.17 14.65
N GLY A 183 -12.78 8.31 14.63
CA GLY A 183 -11.96 8.61 15.80
C GLY A 183 -12.04 7.49 16.84
N PHE A 184 -12.27 6.25 16.43
CA PHE A 184 -12.42 5.07 17.29
C PHE A 184 -13.40 5.31 18.44
N TYR A 185 -14.53 5.95 18.16
CA TYR A 185 -15.50 6.27 19.21
C TYR A 185 -15.85 5.04 20.04
N THR A 186 -15.66 5.16 21.35
CA THR A 186 -15.92 4.09 22.31
C THR A 186 -16.70 4.66 23.49
N PRO A 187 -17.86 4.11 23.86
CA PRO A 187 -18.61 4.53 25.04
C PRO A 187 -17.74 4.55 26.29
N GLY A 188 -17.80 5.62 27.07
CA GLY A 188 -16.97 5.83 28.27
C GLY A 188 -15.54 6.31 28.01
N LEU A 189 -14.98 6.13 26.80
CA LEU A 189 -13.65 6.62 26.42
C LEU A 189 -13.69 7.81 25.45
N GLY A 190 -14.85 8.10 24.82
CA GLY A 190 -15.01 9.20 23.88
C GLY A 190 -14.39 8.93 22.50
N ARG A 191 -14.00 9.99 21.79
CA ARG A 191 -13.36 9.96 20.46
C ARG A 191 -11.91 10.40 20.56
N SER A 192 -11.05 9.91 19.67
CA SER A 192 -9.75 10.50 19.38
C SER A 192 -9.85 11.53 18.26
N THR A 193 -9.01 12.54 18.33
CA THR A 193 -8.80 13.53 17.26
C THR A 193 -7.45 13.28 16.61
N THR A 194 -7.23 13.84 15.42
CA THR A 194 -5.93 13.73 14.74
C THR A 194 -4.80 14.39 15.53
N ASN A 195 -5.12 15.38 16.36
CA ASN A 195 -4.17 16.03 17.28
C ASN A 195 -3.68 15.11 18.41
N ASP A 196 -4.45 14.06 18.74
CA ASP A 196 -4.02 13.02 19.69
C ASP A 196 -2.95 12.08 19.10
N TRP A 197 -2.75 12.17 17.77
CA TRP A 197 -1.86 11.33 17.01
C TRP A 197 -0.58 12.13 16.68
N ASN A 198 0.32 12.20 17.65
CA ASN A 198 1.64 12.82 17.46
C ASN A 198 2.49 11.90 16.56
N VAL A 199 2.40 12.10 15.24
CA VAL A 199 3.06 11.30 14.21
C VAL A 199 4.30 12.03 13.73
N GLU A 200 5.42 11.32 13.67
CA GLU A 200 6.61 11.79 12.98
C GLU A 200 6.41 11.52 11.48
N GLY A 201 6.13 12.61 10.76
CA GLY A 201 5.69 12.57 9.36
C GLY A 201 6.74 12.05 8.39
N GLY A 202 8.01 12.40 8.60
CA GLY A 202 9.13 11.98 7.77
C GLY A 202 9.32 10.47 7.79
N HIS A 203 9.30 9.87 8.98
CA HIS A 203 9.41 8.42 9.14
C HIS A 203 8.26 7.65 8.46
N MET A 204 7.01 8.13 8.61
CA MET A 204 5.86 7.50 7.95
C MET A 204 5.96 7.58 6.42
N ALA A 205 6.37 8.73 5.90
CA ALA A 205 6.57 8.92 4.45
C ALA A 205 7.69 8.02 3.92
N GLU A 206 8.80 7.91 4.64
CA GLU A 206 9.93 7.03 4.30
C GLU A 206 9.49 5.56 4.27
N ARG A 207 8.72 5.09 5.29
CA ARG A 207 8.17 3.73 5.32
C ARG A 207 7.30 3.44 4.11
N CYS A 208 6.36 4.33 3.77
CA CYS A 208 5.50 4.16 2.61
C CYS A 208 6.28 4.17 1.29
N SER A 209 7.30 5.02 1.16
CA SER A 209 8.18 5.05 -0.01
C SER A 209 8.96 3.74 -0.19
N LEU A 210 9.48 3.19 0.90
CA LEU A 210 10.18 1.91 0.88
C LEU A 210 9.24 0.76 0.51
N PHE A 211 7.98 0.79 0.95
CA PHE A 211 6.99 -0.21 0.56
C PHE A 211 6.67 -0.15 -0.95
N ILE A 212 6.62 1.04 -1.55
CA ILE A 212 6.48 1.18 -3.02
C ILE A 212 7.67 0.57 -3.75
N ILE A 213 8.92 0.79 -3.28
CA ILE A 213 10.11 0.13 -3.86
C ILE A 213 9.98 -1.39 -3.80
N ILE A 214 9.54 -1.90 -2.66
CA ILE A 214 9.34 -3.33 -2.42
C ILE A 214 8.28 -3.90 -3.38
N ALA A 215 7.14 -3.24 -3.50
CA ALA A 215 6.07 -3.66 -4.40
C ALA A 215 6.51 -3.63 -5.88
N LEU A 216 7.24 -2.59 -6.31
CA LEU A 216 7.83 -2.53 -7.66
C LEU A 216 8.90 -3.61 -7.87
N GLY A 217 9.67 -3.93 -6.82
CA GLY A 217 10.65 -5.03 -6.86
C GLY A 217 9.99 -6.37 -7.14
N GLU A 218 8.78 -6.60 -6.62
CA GLU A 218 7.99 -7.81 -6.92
C GLU A 218 7.59 -7.86 -8.40
N SER A 219 7.10 -6.74 -8.98
CA SER A 219 6.81 -6.68 -10.42
C SER A 219 8.04 -7.05 -11.27
N VAL A 220 9.22 -6.53 -10.90
CA VAL A 220 10.48 -6.88 -11.59
C VAL A 220 10.82 -8.37 -11.43
N LEU A 221 10.61 -8.95 -10.24
CA LEU A 221 10.87 -10.37 -9.99
C LEU A 221 9.93 -11.28 -10.78
N VAL A 222 8.63 -10.97 -10.81
CA VAL A 222 7.62 -11.70 -11.60
C VAL A 222 7.99 -11.64 -13.07
N THR A 223 8.20 -10.43 -13.63
CA THR A 223 8.60 -10.23 -15.03
C THR A 223 9.87 -11.01 -15.36
N GLY A 224 10.91 -10.89 -14.52
CA GLY A 224 12.21 -11.55 -14.73
C GLY A 224 12.12 -13.06 -14.66
N SER A 225 11.39 -13.63 -13.68
CA SER A 225 11.24 -15.07 -13.53
C SER A 225 10.40 -15.69 -14.66
N THR A 226 9.33 -15.02 -15.08
CA THR A 226 8.52 -15.46 -16.22
C THR A 226 9.34 -15.43 -17.51
N PHE A 227 10.04 -14.32 -17.79
CA PHE A 227 10.88 -14.18 -18.98
C PHE A 227 12.02 -15.21 -19.04
N ALA A 228 12.63 -15.53 -17.90
CA ALA A 228 13.71 -16.52 -17.81
C ALA A 228 13.29 -17.94 -18.25
N GLY A 229 11.98 -18.26 -18.18
CA GLY A 229 11.40 -19.52 -18.66
C GLY A 229 10.98 -19.52 -20.11
N LEU A 230 11.06 -18.39 -20.83
CA LEU A 230 10.62 -18.26 -22.22
C LEU A 230 11.78 -18.30 -23.20
N ASP A 231 11.46 -18.61 -24.48
CA ASP A 231 12.39 -18.45 -25.59
C ASP A 231 12.67 -16.95 -25.82
N TRP A 232 13.89 -16.61 -26.13
CA TRP A 232 14.33 -15.22 -26.34
C TRP A 232 13.98 -14.75 -27.77
N THR A 233 12.69 -14.72 -28.06
CA THR A 233 12.17 -14.16 -29.32
C THR A 233 12.12 -12.63 -29.24
N ALA A 234 12.01 -11.97 -30.39
CA ALA A 234 11.89 -10.51 -30.44
C ALA A 234 10.64 -10.02 -29.68
N GLU A 235 9.54 -10.77 -29.77
CA GLU A 235 8.28 -10.45 -29.11
C GLU A 235 8.39 -10.58 -27.58
N ASN A 236 9.03 -11.65 -27.08
CA ASN A 236 9.21 -11.86 -25.65
C ASN A 236 10.18 -10.83 -25.06
N ILE A 237 11.24 -10.47 -25.79
CA ILE A 237 12.18 -9.41 -25.39
C ILE A 237 11.44 -8.06 -25.35
N ALA A 238 10.58 -7.76 -26.37
CA ALA A 238 9.80 -6.53 -26.40
C ALA A 238 8.78 -6.49 -25.25
N ALA A 239 8.12 -7.61 -24.93
CA ALA A 239 7.17 -7.70 -23.81
C ALA A 239 7.89 -7.43 -22.48
N MET A 240 9.01 -8.10 -22.21
CA MET A 240 9.84 -7.85 -21.03
C MET A 240 10.28 -6.38 -20.95
N ALA A 241 10.72 -5.80 -22.06
CA ALA A 241 11.16 -4.41 -22.09
C ALA A 241 10.00 -3.44 -21.75
N MET A 242 8.79 -3.67 -22.29
CA MET A 242 7.62 -2.84 -21.99
C MET A 242 7.20 -2.94 -20.52
N SER A 243 7.18 -4.15 -19.94
CA SER A 243 6.90 -4.38 -18.51
C SER A 243 7.90 -3.64 -17.62
N PHE A 244 9.19 -3.76 -17.93
CA PHE A 244 10.24 -3.09 -17.17
C PHE A 244 10.18 -1.56 -17.29
N ILE A 245 9.96 -1.02 -18.50
CA ILE A 245 9.76 0.42 -18.73
C ILE A 245 8.53 0.92 -17.98
N GLY A 246 7.44 0.14 -17.94
CA GLY A 246 6.25 0.43 -17.15
C GLY A 246 6.55 0.57 -15.65
N SER A 247 7.31 -0.38 -15.11
CA SER A 247 7.77 -0.33 -13.71
C SER A 247 8.67 0.87 -13.44
N LEU A 248 9.58 1.23 -14.36
CA LEU A 248 10.42 2.43 -14.27
C LEU A 248 9.58 3.72 -14.31
N ALA A 249 8.55 3.77 -15.16
CA ALA A 249 7.66 4.92 -15.24
C ALA A 249 6.83 5.09 -13.95
N MET A 250 6.35 3.99 -13.35
CA MET A 250 5.69 4.00 -12.05
C MET A 250 6.64 4.49 -10.96
N TRP A 251 7.88 4.00 -10.93
CA TRP A 251 8.92 4.47 -10.01
C TRP A 251 9.16 5.97 -10.18
N TRP A 252 9.32 6.46 -11.41
CA TRP A 252 9.56 7.88 -11.69
C TRP A 252 8.41 8.76 -11.21
N LEU A 253 7.16 8.40 -11.54
CA LEU A 253 5.97 9.13 -11.13
C LEU A 253 5.85 9.29 -9.61
N TYR A 254 6.32 8.31 -8.85
CA TYR A 254 6.29 8.35 -7.39
C TYR A 254 7.50 9.10 -6.81
N PHE A 255 8.72 8.68 -7.15
CA PHE A 255 9.94 9.16 -6.49
C PHE A 255 10.35 10.56 -6.91
N ASP A 256 10.14 10.93 -8.16
CA ASP A 256 10.52 12.23 -8.68
C ASP A 256 9.65 13.39 -8.11
N THR A 257 8.44 13.10 -7.63
CA THR A 257 7.52 14.17 -7.19
C THR A 257 6.94 13.96 -5.79
N ILE A 258 6.62 12.73 -5.43
CA ILE A 258 5.80 12.43 -4.24
C ILE A 258 6.66 12.26 -3.00
N ALA A 259 7.73 11.47 -3.09
CA ALA A 259 8.46 10.99 -1.92
C ALA A 259 9.03 12.14 -1.09
N GLU A 260 9.85 13.00 -1.69
CA GLU A 260 10.55 14.05 -0.96
C GLU A 260 9.63 15.23 -0.59
N ARG A 261 8.85 15.74 -1.57
CA ARG A 261 7.93 16.87 -1.33
C ARG A 261 6.77 16.47 -0.40
N GLY A 262 6.28 15.25 -0.51
CA GLY A 262 5.24 14.73 0.38
C GLY A 262 5.73 14.64 1.82
N ALA A 263 6.94 14.13 2.05
CA ALA A 263 7.58 14.08 3.36
C ALA A 263 7.77 15.48 3.94
N HIS A 264 8.27 16.43 3.14
CA HIS A 264 8.45 17.82 3.55
C HIS A 264 7.11 18.48 3.93
N THR A 265 6.08 18.36 3.08
CA THR A 265 4.75 18.93 3.36
C THR A 265 4.14 18.35 4.63
N MET A 266 4.30 17.04 4.85
CA MET A 266 3.78 16.37 6.03
C MET A 266 4.48 16.81 7.32
N SER A 267 5.81 16.97 7.28
CA SER A 267 6.60 17.41 8.43
C SER A 267 6.30 18.85 8.86
N HIS A 268 5.85 19.71 7.93
CA HIS A 268 5.50 21.11 8.18
C HIS A 268 3.99 21.36 8.27
N SER A 269 3.17 20.32 8.23
CA SER A 269 1.71 20.45 8.31
C SER A 269 1.25 20.82 9.73
N ALA A 270 0.21 21.64 9.81
CA ALA A 270 -0.48 21.92 11.07
C ALA A 270 -1.23 20.70 11.63
N ASP A 271 -1.58 19.70 10.78
CA ASP A 271 -2.22 18.45 11.16
C ASP A 271 -1.59 17.27 10.40
N PRO A 272 -0.38 16.84 10.81
CA PRO A 272 0.31 15.72 10.18
C PRO A 272 -0.46 14.40 10.36
N GLY A 273 -1.22 14.22 11.44
CA GLY A 273 -2.05 13.05 11.68
C GLY A 273 -3.17 12.87 10.63
N ARG A 274 -3.78 13.96 10.17
CA ARG A 274 -4.78 13.94 9.10
C ARG A 274 -4.17 13.52 7.76
N LEU A 275 -3.00 14.09 7.42
CA LEU A 275 -2.30 13.74 6.17
C LEU A 275 -1.80 12.30 6.20
N ALA A 276 -1.22 11.84 7.31
CA ALA A 276 -0.79 10.46 7.49
C ALA A 276 -1.97 9.47 7.29
N ARG A 277 -3.12 9.80 7.86
CA ARG A 277 -4.31 8.98 7.68
C ARG A 277 -4.82 9.00 6.23
N LEU A 278 -5.03 10.18 5.64
CA LEU A 278 -5.64 10.27 4.32
C LEU A 278 -4.69 9.81 3.21
N ALA A 279 -3.52 10.44 3.10
CA ALA A 279 -2.59 10.21 2.00
C ALA A 279 -1.86 8.87 2.16
N TYR A 280 -1.29 8.60 3.34
CA TYR A 280 -0.41 7.45 3.53
C TYR A 280 -1.14 6.18 3.99
N THR A 281 -2.29 6.28 4.69
CA THR A 281 -3.03 5.08 5.11
C THR A 281 -4.07 4.66 4.09
N TYR A 282 -4.90 5.59 3.58
CA TYR A 282 -6.02 5.23 2.70
C TYR A 282 -5.69 5.31 1.21
N ILE A 283 -4.93 6.31 0.77
CA ILE A 283 -4.67 6.49 -0.67
C ILE A 283 -3.54 5.60 -1.16
N HIS A 284 -2.49 5.39 -0.37
CA HIS A 284 -1.34 4.58 -0.78
C HIS A 284 -1.69 3.15 -1.19
N VAL A 285 -2.73 2.55 -0.59
CA VAL A 285 -3.18 1.21 -0.97
C VAL A 285 -3.62 1.15 -2.44
N VAL A 286 -4.13 2.25 -3.02
CA VAL A 286 -4.51 2.31 -4.43
C VAL A 286 -3.26 2.23 -5.33
N LEU A 287 -2.15 2.89 -4.93
CA LEU A 287 -0.87 2.77 -5.62
C LEU A 287 -0.35 1.34 -5.60
N VAL A 288 -0.37 0.72 -4.42
CA VAL A 288 0.08 -0.68 -4.24
C VAL A 288 -0.81 -1.64 -5.04
N ALA A 289 -2.14 -1.43 -5.07
CA ALA A 289 -3.05 -2.19 -5.91
C ALA A 289 -2.69 -2.08 -7.40
N GLY A 290 -2.38 -0.87 -7.87
CA GLY A 290 -1.92 -0.65 -9.24
C GLY A 290 -0.66 -1.46 -9.57
N ILE A 291 0.32 -1.51 -8.66
CA ILE A 291 1.55 -2.28 -8.85
C ILE A 291 1.28 -3.79 -8.85
N ILE A 292 0.47 -4.30 -7.92
CA ILE A 292 0.11 -5.73 -7.85
C ILE A 292 -0.61 -6.17 -9.13
N VAL A 293 -1.59 -5.39 -9.60
CA VAL A 293 -2.27 -5.67 -10.87
C VAL A 293 -1.32 -5.54 -12.05
N GLY A 294 -0.31 -4.64 -11.97
CA GLY A 294 0.76 -4.50 -12.95
C GLY A 294 1.60 -5.78 -13.10
N ALA A 295 2.01 -6.38 -11.99
CA ALA A 295 2.73 -7.66 -12.02
C ALA A 295 1.91 -8.78 -12.67
N VAL A 296 0.59 -8.81 -12.42
CA VAL A 296 -0.35 -9.74 -13.09
C VAL A 296 -0.45 -9.46 -14.59
N ALA A 297 -0.53 -8.17 -14.95
CA ALA A 297 -0.57 -7.74 -16.36
C ALA A 297 0.70 -8.15 -17.12
N ASP A 298 1.86 -7.96 -16.49
CA ASP A 298 3.16 -8.32 -17.06
C ASP A 298 3.24 -9.82 -17.36
N GLU A 299 2.76 -10.66 -16.43
CA GLU A 299 2.70 -12.12 -16.66
C GLU A 299 1.78 -12.49 -17.81
N PHE A 300 0.60 -11.89 -17.91
CA PHE A 300 -0.33 -12.16 -19.02
C PHE A 300 0.23 -11.73 -20.37
N VAL A 301 0.92 -10.59 -20.43
CA VAL A 301 1.55 -10.09 -21.66
C VAL A 301 2.74 -10.97 -22.06
N LEU A 302 3.57 -11.40 -21.11
CA LEU A 302 4.71 -12.29 -21.37
C LEU A 302 4.27 -13.69 -21.81
N ALA A 303 3.16 -14.21 -21.24
CA ALA A 303 2.62 -15.50 -21.62
C ALA A 303 2.10 -15.51 -23.07
N HIS A 304 1.51 -14.41 -23.55
CA HIS A 304 0.89 -14.32 -24.87
C HIS A 304 1.08 -12.92 -25.47
N PRO A 305 2.29 -12.53 -25.89
CA PRO A 305 2.59 -11.17 -26.37
C PRO A 305 1.93 -10.84 -27.72
N VAL A 306 1.73 -11.87 -28.56
CA VAL A 306 1.14 -11.77 -29.89
C VAL A 306 -0.26 -12.39 -29.92
N GLY A 307 -1.09 -11.96 -30.88
CA GLY A 307 -2.50 -12.32 -30.90
C GLY A 307 -3.37 -11.29 -30.17
N HIS A 308 -4.69 -11.37 -30.38
CA HIS A 308 -5.62 -10.42 -29.73
C HIS A 308 -5.57 -10.53 -28.21
N ALA A 309 -5.56 -9.40 -27.55
CA ALA A 309 -5.58 -9.35 -26.09
C ALA A 309 -6.93 -9.87 -25.58
N HIS A 310 -6.88 -10.87 -24.69
CA HIS A 310 -8.08 -11.29 -23.97
C HIS A 310 -8.60 -10.17 -23.06
N GLU A 311 -9.91 -10.15 -22.79
CA GLU A 311 -10.51 -9.14 -21.91
C GLU A 311 -9.80 -9.05 -20.54
N GLY A 312 -9.39 -10.20 -19.97
CA GLY A 312 -8.64 -10.24 -18.72
C GLY A 312 -7.28 -9.54 -18.83
N THR A 313 -6.54 -9.77 -19.91
CA THR A 313 -5.25 -9.11 -20.16
C THR A 313 -5.44 -7.60 -20.32
N THR A 314 -6.42 -7.20 -21.14
CA THR A 314 -6.77 -5.78 -21.33
C THR A 314 -7.13 -5.11 -19.99
N LEU A 315 -7.98 -5.77 -19.19
CA LEU A 315 -8.36 -5.28 -17.87
C LEU A 315 -7.16 -5.14 -16.93
N ALA A 316 -6.27 -6.12 -16.89
CA ALA A 316 -5.08 -6.07 -16.06
C ALA A 316 -4.14 -4.93 -16.50
N VAL A 317 -3.82 -4.83 -17.79
CA VAL A 317 -2.85 -3.85 -18.32
C VAL A 317 -3.36 -2.41 -18.15
N LEU A 318 -4.54 -2.11 -18.71
CA LEU A 318 -5.09 -0.74 -18.62
C LEU A 318 -5.53 -0.40 -17.20
N GLY A 319 -6.08 -1.38 -16.47
CA GLY A 319 -6.53 -1.22 -15.08
C GLY A 319 -5.38 -0.93 -14.13
N SER A 320 -4.23 -1.59 -14.28
CA SER A 320 -3.05 -1.33 -13.44
C SER A 320 -2.53 0.09 -13.60
N ALA A 321 -2.35 0.53 -14.86
CA ALA A 321 -1.90 1.89 -15.16
C ALA A 321 -2.91 2.94 -14.66
N ALA A 322 -4.22 2.68 -14.85
CA ALA A 322 -5.28 3.57 -14.36
C ALA A 322 -5.33 3.63 -12.84
N LEU A 323 -5.25 2.51 -12.12
CA LEU A 323 -5.18 2.48 -10.65
C LEU A 323 -3.97 3.25 -10.14
N TYR A 324 -2.81 3.05 -10.77
CA TYR A 324 -1.59 3.73 -10.35
C TYR A 324 -1.66 5.24 -10.58
N LEU A 325 -2.13 5.70 -11.74
CA LEU A 325 -2.33 7.12 -12.02
C LEU A 325 -3.40 7.74 -11.11
N LEU A 326 -4.49 7.02 -10.84
CA LEU A 326 -5.53 7.45 -9.91
C LEU A 326 -4.97 7.61 -8.49
N GLY A 327 -4.21 6.63 -8.01
CA GLY A 327 -3.54 6.69 -6.71
C GLY A 327 -2.61 7.89 -6.60
N ASN A 328 -1.78 8.15 -7.64
CA ASN A 328 -0.91 9.32 -7.72
C ASN A 328 -1.70 10.64 -7.72
N LEU A 329 -2.77 10.71 -8.51
CA LEU A 329 -3.63 11.90 -8.60
C LEU A 329 -4.27 12.23 -7.25
N LEU A 330 -4.85 11.22 -6.59
CA LEU A 330 -5.47 11.35 -5.27
C LEU A 330 -4.45 11.73 -4.20
N PHE A 331 -3.26 11.13 -4.24
CA PHE A 331 -2.19 11.45 -3.30
C PHE A 331 -1.72 12.90 -3.46
N LYS A 332 -1.46 13.34 -4.69
CA LYS A 332 -1.06 14.71 -4.98
C LYS A 332 -2.15 15.71 -4.61
N TRP A 333 -3.41 15.36 -4.84
CA TRP A 333 -4.53 16.17 -4.39
C TRP A 333 -4.60 16.27 -2.86
N ALA A 334 -4.43 15.17 -2.15
CA ALA A 334 -4.48 15.15 -0.68
C ALA A 334 -3.34 15.95 -0.03
N ILE A 335 -2.13 15.91 -0.61
CA ILE A 335 -0.94 16.58 -0.08
C ILE A 335 -0.84 18.04 -0.53
N PHE A 336 -1.09 18.31 -1.82
CA PHE A 336 -0.84 19.65 -2.42
C PHE A 336 -2.12 20.44 -2.70
N GLY A 337 -3.31 19.85 -2.50
CA GLY A 337 -4.61 20.49 -2.71
C GLY A 337 -4.96 20.76 -4.18
N ARG A 338 -4.17 20.25 -5.15
CA ARG A 338 -4.35 20.51 -6.57
C ARG A 338 -4.38 19.21 -7.39
N LEU A 339 -5.33 19.12 -8.31
CA LEU A 339 -5.35 18.07 -9.33
C LEU A 339 -4.28 18.35 -10.39
N ARG A 340 -3.55 17.32 -10.79
CA ARG A 340 -2.50 17.40 -11.81
C ARG A 340 -3.08 17.06 -13.19
N PRO A 341 -3.09 17.99 -14.17
CA PRO A 341 -3.72 17.76 -15.48
C PRO A 341 -3.15 16.55 -16.23
N ALA A 342 -1.83 16.32 -16.14
CA ALA A 342 -1.16 15.20 -16.79
C ALA A 342 -1.78 13.84 -16.38
N HIS A 343 -2.10 13.64 -15.10
CA HIS A 343 -2.74 12.42 -14.61
C HIS A 343 -4.18 12.29 -15.08
N VAL A 344 -4.94 13.38 -15.10
CA VAL A 344 -6.32 13.40 -15.59
C VAL A 344 -6.36 13.02 -17.06
N VAL A 345 -5.49 13.63 -17.88
CA VAL A 345 -5.37 13.30 -19.31
C VAL A 345 -4.93 11.86 -19.49
N GLY A 346 -3.93 11.38 -18.74
CA GLY A 346 -3.51 9.98 -18.75
C GLY A 346 -4.67 9.00 -18.47
N LEU A 347 -5.49 9.28 -17.45
CA LEU A 347 -6.68 8.48 -17.13
C LEU A 347 -7.73 8.49 -18.26
N VAL A 348 -7.98 9.66 -18.87
CA VAL A 348 -8.91 9.78 -20.02
C VAL A 348 -8.39 9.00 -21.21
N VAL A 349 -7.09 9.07 -21.51
CA VAL A 349 -6.48 8.31 -22.62
C VAL A 349 -6.58 6.80 -22.37
N LEU A 350 -6.28 6.33 -21.14
CA LEU A 350 -6.44 4.91 -20.79
C LEU A 350 -7.89 4.45 -20.90
N GLY A 351 -8.85 5.29 -20.46
CA GLY A 351 -10.28 5.00 -20.63
C GLY A 351 -10.71 4.92 -22.09
N GLY A 352 -10.20 5.81 -22.95
CA GLY A 352 -10.44 5.77 -24.39
C GLY A 352 -9.77 4.58 -25.11
N ALA A 353 -8.59 4.18 -24.61
CA ALA A 353 -7.83 3.06 -25.12
C ALA A 353 -8.56 1.71 -24.94
N TRP A 354 -9.49 1.63 -24.01
CA TRP A 354 -10.31 0.44 -23.78
C TRP A 354 -11.12 0.03 -25.02
N LEU A 355 -11.59 0.99 -25.80
CA LEU A 355 -12.45 0.74 -26.98
C LEU A 355 -11.76 -0.12 -28.07
N PRO A 356 -10.53 0.21 -28.55
CA PRO A 356 -9.83 -0.58 -29.55
C PRO A 356 -9.01 -1.74 -28.95
N ALA A 357 -8.85 -1.84 -27.62
CA ALA A 357 -7.87 -2.73 -27.01
C ALA A 357 -8.11 -4.23 -27.31
N GLY A 358 -9.37 -4.65 -27.48
CA GLY A 358 -9.71 -6.04 -27.83
C GLY A 358 -9.24 -6.48 -29.22
N GLU A 359 -9.00 -5.53 -30.12
CA GLU A 359 -8.51 -5.79 -31.48
C GLU A 359 -6.98 -5.75 -31.58
N LEU A 360 -6.30 -5.31 -30.51
CA LEU A 360 -4.85 -5.14 -30.45
C LEU A 360 -4.16 -6.37 -29.84
N PRO A 361 -2.91 -6.67 -30.24
CA PRO A 361 -2.08 -7.62 -29.52
C PRO A 361 -1.81 -7.17 -28.07
N ALA A 362 -1.63 -8.13 -27.16
CA ALA A 362 -1.35 -7.82 -25.75
C ALA A 362 -0.12 -6.91 -25.58
N LEU A 363 0.93 -7.14 -26.38
CA LEU A 363 2.12 -6.28 -26.40
C LEU A 363 1.79 -4.84 -26.82
N ALA A 364 0.87 -4.63 -27.76
CA ALA A 364 0.48 -3.27 -28.20
C ALA A 364 -0.34 -2.56 -27.11
N VAL A 365 -1.21 -3.27 -26.41
CA VAL A 365 -1.96 -2.73 -25.26
C VAL A 365 -0.99 -2.35 -24.12
N SER A 366 0.01 -3.20 -23.83
CA SER A 366 1.06 -2.91 -22.87
C SER A 366 1.91 -1.70 -23.26
N ALA A 367 2.32 -1.62 -24.55
CA ALA A 367 3.08 -0.47 -25.04
C ALA A 367 2.28 0.84 -24.96
N LEU A 368 0.95 0.80 -25.20
CA LEU A 368 0.08 1.95 -25.05
C LEU A 368 -0.02 2.39 -23.58
N ALA A 369 -0.28 1.47 -22.65
CA ALA A 369 -0.37 1.77 -21.23
C ALA A 369 0.95 2.34 -20.69
N THR A 370 2.08 1.70 -21.04
CA THR A 370 3.42 2.16 -20.69
C THR A 370 3.72 3.53 -21.30
N GLY A 371 3.33 3.76 -22.57
CA GLY A 371 3.45 5.06 -23.23
C GLY A 371 2.69 6.18 -22.50
N VAL A 372 1.48 5.88 -21.98
CA VAL A 372 0.70 6.84 -21.16
C VAL A 372 1.41 7.14 -19.86
N LEU A 373 1.94 6.14 -19.15
CA LEU A 373 2.70 6.34 -17.90
C LEU A 373 3.95 7.21 -18.16
N CYS A 374 4.74 6.88 -19.19
CA CYS A 374 5.92 7.65 -19.59
C CYS A 374 5.56 9.08 -20.01
N GLY A 375 4.50 9.25 -20.81
CA GLY A 375 4.02 10.57 -21.24
C GLY A 375 3.57 11.44 -20.06
N THR A 376 2.86 10.84 -19.09
CA THR A 376 2.47 11.52 -17.84
C THR A 376 3.69 11.93 -17.02
N ALA A 377 4.67 11.06 -16.88
CA ALA A 377 5.92 11.33 -16.18
C ALA A 377 6.73 12.47 -16.86
N ALA A 378 6.87 12.41 -18.18
CA ALA A 378 7.57 13.41 -18.97
C ALA A 378 6.88 14.78 -18.88
N TRP A 379 5.55 14.82 -18.97
CA TRP A 379 4.79 16.06 -18.83
C TRP A 379 4.99 16.69 -17.44
N GLU A 380 4.90 15.89 -16.37
CA GLU A 380 5.13 16.43 -15.03
C GLU A 380 6.55 16.96 -14.82
N TRP A 381 7.53 16.23 -15.34
CA TRP A 381 8.93 16.67 -15.28
C TRP A 381 9.12 17.99 -16.01
N TYR A 382 8.58 18.12 -17.24
CA TYR A 382 8.67 19.36 -18.05
C TYR A 382 7.96 20.53 -17.35
N ALA A 383 6.74 20.34 -16.86
CA ALA A 383 5.99 21.39 -16.17
C ALA A 383 6.75 21.93 -14.94
N ARG A 384 7.42 21.06 -14.17
CA ARG A 384 8.25 21.48 -13.04
C ARG A 384 9.52 22.21 -13.45
N SER A 385 10.17 21.76 -14.52
CA SER A 385 11.37 22.43 -15.04
C SER A 385 11.04 23.86 -15.48
N CYS A 386 9.85 24.11 -16.01
CA CYS A 386 9.38 25.46 -16.32
C CYS A 386 9.09 26.29 -15.04
N GLU A 387 8.47 25.69 -14.01
CA GLU A 387 8.20 26.36 -12.71
C GLU A 387 9.51 26.80 -12.01
N THR A 388 10.57 26.01 -12.11
CA THR A 388 11.88 26.35 -11.51
C THR A 388 12.69 27.36 -12.32
N ALA A 389 12.43 27.49 -13.62
CA ALA A 389 13.10 28.45 -14.51
C ALA A 389 12.53 29.86 -14.41
N ASP A 390 11.31 30.06 -13.91
CA ASP A 390 10.65 31.36 -13.74
C ASP A 390 10.16 31.57 -12.30
N PRO A 391 11.05 31.93 -11.35
CA PRO A 391 10.70 32.14 -9.94
C PRO A 391 9.77 33.36 -9.71
N GLU A 392 9.66 34.27 -10.64
CA GLU A 392 8.87 35.50 -10.49
C GLU A 392 7.38 35.31 -10.80
N ALA A 393 6.98 34.23 -11.51
CA ALA A 393 5.59 33.95 -11.85
C ALA A 393 4.75 33.45 -10.66
N THR A 394 5.36 33.08 -9.53
CA THR A 394 4.66 32.49 -8.35
C THR A 394 4.30 33.51 -7.27
N HIS A 395 4.61 34.79 -7.44
CA HIS A 395 4.37 35.87 -6.45
C HIS A 395 3.28 36.88 -6.87
N ASN A 396 2.30 36.48 -7.67
CA ASN A 396 1.09 37.31 -7.84
C ASN A 396 -0.11 36.67 -7.11
N PRO A 397 -0.73 37.46 -6.20
CA PRO A 397 -1.75 36.95 -5.23
C PRO A 397 -3.07 36.53 -5.88
#